data_5ff6e64b120461115ed6049cb162a307
#
_entry.id   5ff6e64b120461115ed6049cb162a307
#
_cell.length_a   1.000
_cell.length_b   1.000
_cell.length_c   1.000
_cell.angle_alpha   90.00
_cell.angle_beta   90.00
_cell.angle_gamma   90.00
#
_symmetry.space_group_name_H-M   'P 1'
#
loop_
_entity.id
_entity.type
_entity.pdbx_description
1 polymer ?
#
loop_
_entity_poly.entity_id
_entity_poly.type
_entity_poly.pdbx_seq_one_letter_code
_entity_poly.pdbx_strand_id
1 'polypeptide(L)' 'MKIVVTGVAGLLGSRLAKYIIDNTDHSVIGIDDLSGGYTENIPEGVDFYKFNF' A
#
# COMPACT_ATOMS: atom_id res chain seq x y z
N MET A 1 6.73 -13.04 4.95
CA MET A 1 5.74 -13.22 3.87
C MET A 1 5.53 -11.90 3.16
N LYS A 2 5.32 -11.91 1.87
CA LYS A 2 4.98 -10.71 1.11
C LYS A 2 3.47 -10.62 0.94
N ILE A 3 2.90 -9.47 1.30
CA ILE A 3 1.46 -9.24 1.23
C ILE A 3 1.21 -8.16 0.18
N VAL A 4 0.31 -8.44 -0.76
CA VAL A 4 -0.07 -7.48 -1.79
C VAL A 4 -1.30 -6.72 -1.32
N VAL A 5 -1.23 -5.39 -1.35
CA VAL A 5 -2.35 -4.52 -1.03
C VAL A 5 -2.70 -3.71 -2.27
N THR A 6 -3.88 -3.94 -2.84
CA THR A 6 -4.39 -3.14 -3.93
C THR A 6 -5.10 -1.90 -3.36
N GLY A 7 -5.08 -0.80 -4.10
CA GLY A 7 -5.64 0.45 -3.61
C GLY A 7 -4.83 1.06 -2.48
N VAL A 8 -3.51 0.83 -2.46
CA VAL A 8 -2.64 1.21 -1.35
C VAL A 8 -2.53 2.72 -1.15
N ALA A 9 -2.77 3.51 -2.19
CA ALA A 9 -2.76 4.98 -2.11
C ALA A 9 -4.09 5.54 -1.62
N GLY A 10 -5.12 4.71 -1.51
CA GLY A 10 -6.40 5.11 -0.95
C GLY A 10 -6.36 5.12 0.57
N LEU A 11 -7.41 5.66 1.18
CA LEU A 11 -7.47 5.83 2.63
C LEU A 11 -7.45 4.49 3.36
N LEU A 12 -8.27 3.54 2.92
CA LEU A 12 -8.38 2.24 3.57
C LEU A 12 -7.14 1.38 3.31
N GLY A 13 -6.69 1.32 2.05
CA GLY A 13 -5.52 0.52 1.69
C GLY A 13 -4.24 1.00 2.35
N SER A 14 -4.05 2.32 2.46
CA SER A 14 -2.89 2.88 3.12
C SER A 14 -2.86 2.54 4.62
N ARG A 15 -4.02 2.56 5.27
CA ARG A 15 -4.11 2.20 6.68
C ARG A 15 -3.82 0.72 6.91
N LEU A 16 -4.33 -0.14 6.03
CA LEU A 16 -4.05 -1.57 6.11
C LEU A 16 -2.56 -1.85 5.94
N ALA A 17 -1.93 -1.23 4.93
CA ALA A 17 -0.52 -1.40 4.70
C ALA A 17 0.32 -0.93 5.90
N LYS A 18 -0.03 0.20 6.48
CA LYS A 18 0.66 0.70 7.66
C LYS A 18 0.52 -0.24 8.84
N TYR A 19 -0.66 -0.79 9.05
CA TYR A 19 -0.89 -1.76 10.12
C TYR A 19 0.00 -2.99 9.96
N ILE A 20 0.09 -3.51 8.74
CA ILE A 20 0.92 -4.69 8.48
C ILE A 20 2.39 -4.39 8.75
N ILE A 21 2.88 -3.24 8.28
CA ILE A 21 4.28 -2.86 8.47
C ILE A 21 4.60 -2.65 9.95
N ASP A 22 3.72 -1.98 10.68
CA ASP A 22 3.97 -1.61 12.07
C ASP A 22 3.81 -2.78 13.04
N ASN A 23 2.99 -3.77 12.71
CA ASN A 23 2.60 -4.82 13.65
C ASN A 23 3.03 -6.23 13.24
N THR A 24 3.67 -6.38 12.09
CA THR A 24 4.16 -7.68 11.62
C THR A 24 5.54 -7.53 11.00
N ASP A 25 6.20 -8.66 10.76
CA ASP A 25 7.46 -8.72 10.03
C ASP A 25 7.25 -8.93 8.53
N HIS A 26 6.02 -8.90 8.07
CA HIS A 26 5.71 -9.10 6.66
C HIS A 26 6.07 -7.87 5.83
N SER A 27 6.46 -8.12 4.59
CA SER A 27 6.67 -7.05 3.60
C SER A 27 5.36 -6.74 2.88
N VAL A 28 5.18 -5.49 2.47
CA VAL A 28 3.98 -5.07 1.74
C VAL A 28 4.37 -4.62 0.34
N ILE A 29 3.70 -5.18 -0.66
CA ILE A 29 3.75 -4.71 -2.03
C ILE A 29 2.44 -3.97 -2.29
N GLY A 30 2.52 -2.69 -2.58
CA GLY A 30 1.34 -1.87 -2.82
C GLY A 30 1.12 -1.62 -4.29
N ILE A 31 -0.11 -1.76 -4.76
CA ILE A 31 -0.49 -1.53 -6.14
C ILE A 31 -1.66 -0.55 -6.17
N ASP A 32 -1.54 0.48 -7.00
CA ASP A 32 -2.60 1.47 -7.16
C ASP A 32 -2.44 2.15 -8.53
N ASP A 33 -3.55 2.54 -9.13
CA ASP A 33 -3.54 3.33 -10.36
C ASP A 33 -3.53 4.83 -10.10
N LEU A 34 -3.65 5.23 -8.83
CA LEU A 34 -3.69 6.63 -8.38
C LEU A 34 -4.91 7.41 -8.85
N SER A 35 -5.96 6.74 -9.32
CA SER A 35 -7.17 7.43 -9.78
C SER A 35 -8.00 7.99 -8.63
N GLY A 36 -7.98 7.33 -7.47
CA GLY A 36 -8.73 7.75 -6.30
C GLY A 36 -7.89 7.93 -5.05
N GLY A 37 -6.57 7.95 -5.18
CA GLY A 37 -5.67 8.06 -4.05
C GLY A 37 -4.46 8.92 -4.35
N TYR A 38 -3.64 9.13 -3.35
CA TYR A 38 -2.46 9.99 -3.45
C TYR A 38 -1.23 9.23 -2.97
N THR A 39 -0.09 9.45 -3.66
CA THR A 39 1.18 8.84 -3.25
C THR A 39 1.58 9.23 -1.83
N GLU A 40 1.15 10.40 -1.37
CA GLU A 40 1.41 10.87 -0.01
C GLU A 40 0.80 9.98 1.07
N ASN A 41 -0.25 9.22 0.72
CA ASN A 41 -0.89 8.31 1.65
C ASN A 41 -0.14 7.00 1.83
N ILE A 42 0.77 6.68 0.91
CA ILE A 42 1.47 5.40 0.93
C ILE A 42 2.49 5.39 2.06
N PRO A 43 2.42 4.44 3.02
CA PRO A 43 3.35 4.39 4.14
C PRO A 43 4.78 4.08 3.67
N GLU A 44 5.75 4.53 4.45
CA GLU A 44 7.14 4.09 4.25
C GLU A 44 7.23 2.58 4.45
N GLY A 45 8.09 1.94 3.67
CA GLY A 45 8.28 0.51 3.74
C GLY A 45 7.43 -0.28 2.76
N VAL A 46 6.53 0.38 2.04
CA VAL A 46 5.74 -0.26 0.98
C VAL A 46 6.52 -0.22 -0.32
N ASP A 47 6.66 -1.38 -0.97
CA ASP A 47 7.13 -1.44 -2.36
C ASP A 47 5.97 -1.07 -3.27
N PHE A 48 5.96 0.15 -3.76
CA PHE A 48 4.83 0.67 -4.52
C PHE A 48 5.03 0.49 -6.02
N TYR A 49 3.99 0.01 -6.68
CA TYR A 49 3.93 -0.11 -8.14
C TYR A 49 2.67 0.57 -8.64
N LYS A 50 2.81 1.55 -9.53
CA LYS A 50 1.67 2.14 -10.22
C LYS A 50 1.23 1.19 -11.31
N PHE A 51 -0.06 0.85 -11.32
CA PHE A 51 -0.61 -0.09 -12.27
C PHE A 51 -2.01 0.31 -12.67
N ASN A 52 -2.27 0.37 -13.97
CA ASN A 52 -3.60 0.64 -14.51
C ASN A 52 -4.35 -0.67 -14.68
N PHE A 53 -5.44 -0.79 -13.95
CA PHE A 53 -6.28 -1.99 -13.99
C PHE A 53 -7.15 -2.03 -15.22
#